data_b4257ddd9c06574bcda62509d4a97b47
#
_entry.id   b4257ddd9c06574bcda62509d4a97b47
#
_cell.length_a   1.000
_cell.length_b   1.000
_cell.length_c   1.000
_cell.angle_alpha   90.00
_cell.angle_beta   90.00
_cell.angle_gamma   90.00
#
_symmetry.space_group_name_H-M   'P 1'
#
loop_
_entity.id
_entity.type
_entity.pdbx_description
1 polymer ?
#
loop_
_entity_poly.entity_id
_entity_poly.type
_entity_poly.pdbx_seq_one_letter_code
_entity_poly.pdbx_strand_id
1 'polypeptide(L)'
;VVCLACITGLSGGIVRDILLQNYGIYAFQHWELIAACMVSAVPVFFFARLLGKLDLPMDIMDTISIALYAVIGAGKGLTAGYGILPAAILGTITAVGGGCVRDLVLLRPPRIFVSGTLYASATFLGALIYLAAKQVDVLASYAAFIGVVAIIVMRFVSVFFKIETRPARDYSDKVEHLASR
;
A
#
# COMPACT_ATOMS: atom_id res chain seq x y z
N VAL A 1 -12.14 -15.56 -6.51
CA VAL A 1 -10.83 -15.54 -5.84
C VAL A 1 -9.75 -15.06 -6.82
N VAL A 2 -9.54 -15.74 -7.97
CA VAL A 2 -8.48 -15.42 -8.94
C VAL A 2 -8.57 -13.97 -9.43
N CYS A 3 -9.74 -13.53 -9.92
CA CYS A 3 -9.92 -12.15 -10.37
C CYS A 3 -9.57 -11.13 -9.27
N LEU A 4 -10.01 -11.39 -8.03
CA LEU A 4 -9.72 -10.51 -6.90
C LEU A 4 -8.23 -10.49 -6.56
N ALA A 5 -7.54 -11.62 -6.64
CA ALA A 5 -6.10 -11.71 -6.45
C ALA A 5 -5.34 -10.89 -7.51
N CYS A 6 -5.72 -11.01 -8.78
CA CYS A 6 -5.13 -10.21 -9.87
C CYS A 6 -5.41 -8.71 -9.67
N ILE A 7 -6.65 -8.34 -9.35
CA ILE A 7 -7.01 -6.96 -9.09
C ILE A 7 -6.18 -6.41 -7.93
N THR A 8 -6.12 -7.11 -6.80
CA THR A 8 -5.37 -6.65 -5.62
C THR A 8 -3.87 -6.57 -5.88
N GLY A 9 -3.32 -7.61 -6.52
CA GLY A 9 -1.88 -7.71 -6.75
C GLY A 9 -1.34 -6.76 -7.81
N LEU A 10 -2.13 -6.43 -8.83
CA LEU A 10 -1.64 -5.63 -9.95
C LEU A 10 -2.04 -4.15 -9.87
N SER A 11 -3.17 -3.83 -9.24
CA SER A 11 -3.74 -2.48 -9.28
C SER A 11 -2.83 -1.40 -8.70
N GLY A 12 -2.11 -1.67 -7.62
CA GLY A 12 -1.15 -0.72 -7.05
C GLY A 12 -0.03 -0.36 -8.05
N GLY A 13 0.48 -1.37 -8.76
CA GLY A 13 1.46 -1.18 -9.83
C GLY A 13 0.87 -0.46 -11.04
N ILE A 14 -0.36 -0.79 -11.43
CA ILE A 14 -1.06 -0.14 -12.56
C ILE A 14 -1.27 1.34 -12.27
N VAL A 15 -1.79 1.68 -11.08
CA VAL A 15 -1.99 3.08 -10.67
C VAL A 15 -0.67 3.85 -10.70
N ARG A 16 0.41 3.26 -10.17
CA ARG A 16 1.75 3.86 -10.23
C ARG A 16 2.19 4.12 -11.66
N ASP A 17 2.05 3.13 -12.53
CA ASP A 17 2.54 3.23 -13.92
C ASP A 17 1.73 4.25 -14.73
N ILE A 18 0.43 4.39 -14.45
CA ILE A 18 -0.41 5.45 -15.01
C ILE A 18 0.06 6.83 -14.54
N LEU A 19 0.42 6.99 -13.27
CA LEU A 19 0.91 8.26 -12.73
C LEU A 19 2.30 8.61 -13.27
N LEU A 20 3.16 7.62 -13.49
CA LEU A 20 4.51 7.83 -14.04
C LEU A 20 4.49 8.17 -15.53
N GLN A 21 3.57 7.62 -16.31
CA GLN A 21 3.43 7.81 -17.77
C GLN A 21 4.69 7.54 -18.61
N ASN A 22 5.72 6.92 -18.03
CA ASN A 22 7.03 6.80 -18.70
C ASN A 22 7.22 5.51 -19.50
N TYR A 23 6.56 4.40 -19.11
CA TYR A 23 6.92 3.06 -19.64
C TYR A 23 5.70 2.23 -20.07
N GLY A 24 4.51 2.80 -20.05
CA GLY A 24 3.29 2.01 -20.13
C GLY A 24 3.05 1.20 -18.85
N ILE A 25 2.08 0.31 -18.89
CA ILE A 25 1.71 -0.50 -17.71
C ILE A 25 2.60 -1.74 -17.65
N TYR A 26 3.55 -1.77 -16.72
CA TYR A 26 4.54 -2.83 -16.56
C TYR A 26 3.89 -4.22 -16.40
N ALA A 27 2.76 -4.30 -15.71
CA ALA A 27 2.03 -5.55 -15.50
C ALA A 27 1.54 -6.20 -16.82
N PHE A 28 1.27 -5.41 -17.85
CA PHE A 28 0.85 -5.95 -19.16
C PHE A 28 2.02 -6.28 -20.07
N GLN A 29 3.20 -5.74 -19.81
CA GLN A 29 4.42 -6.08 -20.54
C GLN A 29 5.07 -7.36 -20.02
N HIS A 30 4.78 -7.75 -18.77
CA HIS A 30 5.34 -8.90 -18.07
C HIS A 30 4.24 -9.87 -17.64
N TRP A 31 3.88 -10.78 -18.53
CA TRP A 31 2.85 -11.79 -18.29
C TRP A 31 3.12 -12.66 -17.04
N GLU A 32 4.40 -12.78 -16.64
CA GLU A 32 4.85 -13.54 -15.47
C GLU A 32 4.22 -12.99 -14.18
N LEU A 33 3.97 -11.69 -14.10
CA LEU A 33 3.32 -11.07 -12.94
C LEU A 33 1.84 -11.48 -12.85
N ILE A 34 1.17 -11.54 -14.00
CA ILE A 34 -0.22 -12.00 -14.08
C ILE A 34 -0.28 -13.47 -13.68
N ALA A 35 0.62 -14.29 -14.25
CA ALA A 35 0.73 -15.71 -13.92
C ALA A 35 1.01 -15.93 -12.42
N ALA A 36 1.92 -15.16 -11.82
CA ALA A 36 2.20 -15.22 -10.38
C ALA A 36 0.96 -14.90 -9.53
N CYS A 37 0.17 -13.89 -9.90
CA CYS A 37 -1.09 -13.59 -9.23
C CYS A 37 -2.12 -14.72 -9.35
N MET A 38 -2.21 -15.35 -10.52
CA MET A 38 -3.12 -16.48 -10.75
C MET A 38 -2.68 -17.72 -9.94
N VAL A 39 -1.39 -18.04 -9.96
CA VAL A 39 -0.84 -19.18 -9.21
C VAL A 39 -0.99 -18.95 -7.69
N SER A 40 -0.73 -17.74 -7.19
CA SER A 40 -0.89 -17.43 -5.77
C SER A 40 -2.35 -17.48 -5.28
N ALA A 41 -3.31 -17.34 -6.18
CA ALA A 41 -4.72 -17.48 -5.84
C ALA A 41 -5.14 -18.93 -5.56
N VAL A 42 -4.41 -19.93 -6.09
CA VAL A 42 -4.73 -21.35 -5.93
C VAL A 42 -4.67 -21.79 -4.45
N PRO A 43 -3.56 -21.61 -3.71
CA PRO A 43 -3.51 -21.95 -2.29
C PRO A 43 -4.55 -21.17 -1.47
N VAL A 44 -4.78 -19.90 -1.80
CA VAL A 44 -5.80 -19.09 -1.11
C VAL A 44 -7.21 -19.71 -1.30
N PHE A 45 -7.51 -20.22 -2.49
CA PHE A 45 -8.80 -20.88 -2.75
C PHE A 45 -9.00 -22.12 -1.88
N PHE A 46 -7.99 -22.98 -1.76
CA PHE A 46 -8.09 -24.20 -0.96
C PHE A 46 -8.06 -23.93 0.55
N PHE A 47 -7.30 -22.95 0.99
CA PHE A 47 -7.13 -22.61 2.41
C PHE A 47 -8.01 -21.45 2.87
N ALA A 48 -8.94 -20.96 2.04
CA ALA A 48 -9.78 -19.80 2.34
C ALA A 48 -10.53 -19.93 3.68
N ARG A 49 -11.03 -21.14 4.02
CA ARG A 49 -11.73 -21.38 5.31
C ARG A 49 -10.80 -21.30 6.51
N LEU A 50 -9.53 -21.66 6.35
CA LEU A 50 -8.53 -21.60 7.42
C LEU A 50 -8.02 -20.17 7.57
N LEU A 51 -7.69 -19.52 6.46
CA LEU A 51 -7.20 -18.13 6.42
C LEU A 51 -8.25 -17.12 6.90
N GLY A 52 -9.54 -17.36 6.60
CA GLY A 52 -10.63 -16.48 7.04
C GLY A 52 -10.89 -16.47 8.55
N LYS A 53 -10.27 -17.39 9.30
CA LYS A 53 -10.32 -17.43 10.77
C LYS A 53 -9.07 -16.83 11.44
N LEU A 54 -8.10 -16.42 10.65
CA LEU A 54 -6.78 -15.99 11.11
C LEU A 54 -6.53 -14.54 10.66
N ASP A 55 -7.03 -13.57 11.43
CA ASP A 55 -6.85 -12.15 11.13
C ASP A 55 -5.36 -11.75 11.17
N LEU A 56 -4.61 -12.25 12.14
CA LEU A 56 -3.21 -11.90 12.34
C LEU A 56 -2.29 -12.26 11.15
N PRO A 57 -2.31 -13.49 10.57
CA PRO A 57 -1.52 -13.79 9.38
C PRO A 57 -1.87 -12.93 8.17
N MET A 58 -3.15 -12.59 8.00
CA MET A 58 -3.57 -11.71 6.89
C MET A 58 -3.03 -10.30 7.05
N ASP A 59 -3.02 -9.74 8.25
CA ASP A 59 -2.45 -8.42 8.54
C ASP A 59 -0.93 -8.40 8.39
N ILE A 60 -0.24 -9.49 8.73
CA ILE A 60 1.21 -9.64 8.50
C ILE A 60 1.52 -9.64 7.00
N MET A 61 0.81 -10.45 6.22
CA MET A 61 1.01 -10.52 4.76
C MET A 61 0.69 -9.19 4.07
N ASP A 62 -0.37 -8.52 4.49
CA ASP A 62 -0.72 -7.17 4.01
C ASP A 62 0.41 -6.18 4.34
N THR A 63 0.93 -6.20 5.56
CA THR A 63 2.03 -5.33 6.00
C THR A 63 3.30 -5.54 5.17
N ILE A 64 3.69 -6.78 4.92
CA ILE A 64 4.86 -7.11 4.09
C ILE A 64 4.65 -6.62 2.65
N SER A 65 3.48 -6.86 2.10
CA SER A 65 3.13 -6.43 0.74
C SER A 65 3.21 -4.92 0.60
N ILE A 66 2.63 -4.17 1.54
CA ILE A 66 2.68 -2.71 1.56
C ILE A 66 4.11 -2.19 1.64
N ALA A 67 4.94 -2.78 2.51
CA ALA A 67 6.33 -2.37 2.67
C ALA A 67 7.12 -2.55 1.36
N LEU A 68 6.96 -3.68 0.69
CA LEU A 68 7.62 -3.95 -0.59
C LEU A 68 7.13 -2.99 -1.69
N TYR A 69 5.82 -2.82 -1.82
CA TYR A 69 5.25 -1.94 -2.86
C TYR A 69 5.60 -0.47 -2.63
N ALA A 70 5.70 -0.01 -1.38
CA ALA A 70 6.11 1.35 -1.05
C ALA A 70 7.54 1.64 -1.51
N VAL A 71 8.46 0.73 -1.19
CA VAL A 71 9.87 0.86 -1.58
C VAL A 71 10.04 0.80 -3.10
N ILE A 72 9.36 -0.16 -3.77
CA ILE A 72 9.39 -0.28 -5.22
C ILE A 72 8.81 0.98 -5.88
N GLY A 73 7.66 1.47 -5.40
CA GLY A 73 7.00 2.66 -5.94
C GLY A 73 7.85 3.91 -5.76
N ALA A 74 8.40 4.13 -4.57
CA ALA A 74 9.29 5.26 -4.27
C ALA A 74 10.58 5.19 -5.10
N GLY A 75 11.17 3.99 -5.24
CA GLY A 75 12.34 3.77 -6.08
C GLY A 75 12.12 4.11 -7.54
N LYS A 76 10.97 3.68 -8.12
CA LYS A 76 10.60 4.03 -9.50
C LYS A 76 10.34 5.54 -9.66
N GLY A 77 9.74 6.21 -8.67
CA GLY A 77 9.59 7.65 -8.68
C GLY A 77 10.93 8.39 -8.70
N LEU A 78 11.89 7.92 -7.91
CA LEU A 78 13.23 8.49 -7.88
C LEU A 78 13.97 8.29 -9.22
N THR A 79 13.89 7.10 -9.81
CA THR A 79 14.50 6.81 -11.13
C THR A 79 13.83 7.56 -12.28
N ALA A 80 12.57 7.94 -12.14
CA ALA A 80 11.86 8.79 -13.08
C ALA A 80 12.23 10.28 -12.96
N GLY A 81 13.16 10.63 -12.04
CA GLY A 81 13.63 12.00 -11.84
C GLY A 81 12.77 12.83 -10.89
N TYR A 82 11.83 12.22 -10.19
CA TYR A 82 11.04 12.96 -9.19
C TYR A 82 11.85 13.21 -7.94
N GLY A 83 11.57 14.34 -7.30
CA GLY A 83 12.15 14.66 -5.99
C GLY A 83 11.70 13.68 -4.90
N ILE A 84 12.36 13.74 -3.74
CA ILE A 84 12.12 12.82 -2.62
C ILE A 84 10.64 12.78 -2.20
N LEU A 85 10.01 13.97 -2.05
CA LEU A 85 8.63 14.05 -1.58
C LEU A 85 7.62 13.45 -2.57
N PRO A 86 7.63 13.80 -3.88
CA PRO A 86 6.77 13.16 -4.87
C PRO A 86 7.03 11.65 -5.00
N ALA A 87 8.29 11.21 -4.91
CA ALA A 87 8.64 9.80 -4.94
C ALA A 87 8.08 9.03 -3.73
N ALA A 88 8.11 9.62 -2.53
CA ALA A 88 7.51 9.03 -1.33
C ALA A 88 5.99 8.93 -1.43
N ILE A 89 5.33 9.96 -1.97
CA ILE A 89 3.89 9.96 -2.24
C ILE A 89 3.54 8.85 -3.23
N LEU A 90 4.29 8.73 -4.33
CA LEU A 90 4.09 7.69 -5.33
C LEU A 90 4.26 6.28 -4.74
N GLY A 91 5.27 6.08 -3.88
CA GLY A 91 5.47 4.85 -3.14
C GLY A 91 4.27 4.50 -2.26
N THR A 92 3.75 5.49 -1.54
CA THR A 92 2.58 5.33 -0.69
C THR A 92 1.34 4.97 -1.50
N ILE A 93 1.06 5.69 -2.59
CA ILE A 93 -0.06 5.40 -3.49
C ILE A 93 0.05 3.99 -4.08
N THR A 94 1.26 3.60 -4.49
CA THR A 94 1.52 2.25 -5.02
C THR A 94 1.20 1.17 -4.00
N ALA A 95 1.64 1.36 -2.76
CA ALA A 95 1.47 0.40 -1.68
C ALA A 95 0.00 0.25 -1.25
N VAL A 96 -0.69 1.37 -1.11
CA VAL A 96 -2.07 1.43 -0.61
C VAL A 96 -3.08 1.15 -1.73
N GLY A 97 -2.73 1.47 -2.97
CA GLY A 97 -3.62 1.42 -4.13
C GLY A 97 -4.23 0.04 -4.37
N GLY A 98 -3.43 -1.04 -4.21
CA GLY A 98 -3.93 -2.41 -4.35
C GLY A 98 -5.06 -2.75 -3.37
N GLY A 99 -4.87 -2.40 -2.10
CA GLY A 99 -5.88 -2.57 -1.05
C GLY A 99 -7.13 -1.71 -1.28
N CYS A 100 -6.94 -0.45 -1.70
CA CYS A 100 -8.05 0.45 -1.99
C CYS A 100 -8.92 -0.08 -3.13
N VAL A 101 -8.32 -0.49 -4.24
CA VAL A 101 -9.09 -1.02 -5.39
C VAL A 101 -9.81 -2.31 -4.99
N ARG A 102 -9.16 -3.20 -4.23
CA ARG A 102 -9.81 -4.40 -3.69
C ARG A 102 -11.04 -4.06 -2.86
N ASP A 103 -10.90 -3.13 -1.92
CA ASP A 103 -11.97 -2.79 -0.99
C ASP A 103 -13.14 -2.13 -1.73
N LEU A 104 -12.87 -1.27 -2.74
CA LEU A 104 -13.88 -0.68 -3.61
C LEU A 104 -14.64 -1.75 -4.42
N VAL A 105 -13.94 -2.73 -4.98
CA VAL A 105 -14.58 -3.85 -5.73
C VAL A 105 -15.47 -4.68 -4.80
N LEU A 106 -15.08 -4.82 -3.53
CA LEU A 106 -15.86 -5.52 -2.52
C LEU A 106 -16.95 -4.66 -1.86
N LEU A 107 -17.16 -3.43 -2.34
CA LEU A 107 -18.12 -2.45 -1.77
C LEU A 107 -17.89 -2.22 -0.26
N ARG A 108 -16.63 -2.24 0.16
CA ARG A 108 -16.22 -1.96 1.53
C ARG A 108 -15.49 -0.62 1.59
N PRO A 109 -15.63 0.14 2.69
CA PRO A 109 -14.84 1.35 2.86
C PRO A 109 -13.35 1.00 2.86
N PRO A 110 -12.52 1.64 1.99
CA PRO A 110 -11.09 1.36 1.97
C PRO A 110 -10.44 1.63 3.32
N ARG A 111 -9.57 0.73 3.75
CA ARG A 111 -8.88 0.80 5.07
C ARG A 111 -8.15 2.13 5.31
N ILE A 112 -7.73 2.81 4.26
CA ILE A 112 -7.06 4.12 4.35
C ILE A 112 -7.97 5.22 4.90
N PHE A 113 -9.29 5.11 4.71
CA PHE A 113 -10.29 6.10 5.17
C PHE A 113 -10.97 5.69 6.48
N VAL A 114 -10.77 4.46 6.92
CA VAL A 114 -11.32 3.99 8.19
C VAL A 114 -10.40 4.45 9.32
N SER A 115 -10.97 5.11 10.32
CA SER A 115 -10.26 5.48 11.54
C SER A 115 -9.66 4.24 12.19
N GLY A 116 -8.36 4.23 12.38
CA GLY A 116 -7.66 3.09 12.92
C GLY A 116 -6.15 3.27 12.85
N THR A 117 -5.43 2.17 12.76
CA THR A 117 -3.97 2.15 12.75
C THR A 117 -3.37 3.03 11.64
N LEU A 118 -2.20 3.61 11.92
CA LEU A 118 -1.42 4.44 11.00
C LEU A 118 -1.01 3.66 9.74
N TYR A 119 -1.94 3.55 8.77
CA TYR A 119 -1.75 2.74 7.55
C TYR A 119 -0.92 3.47 6.51
N ALA A 120 -1.42 4.58 6.00
CA ALA A 120 -0.77 5.36 4.95
C ALA A 120 0.39 6.20 5.49
N SER A 121 0.27 6.74 6.72
CA SER A 121 1.30 7.56 7.34
C SER A 121 2.57 6.77 7.66
N ALA A 122 2.44 5.55 8.20
CA ALA A 122 3.59 4.68 8.43
C ALA A 122 4.28 4.30 7.11
N THR A 123 3.49 4.02 6.06
CA THR A 123 4.00 3.71 4.73
C THR A 123 4.76 4.90 4.13
N PHE A 124 4.20 6.11 4.27
CA PHE A 124 4.82 7.34 3.78
C PHE A 124 6.14 7.64 4.50
N LEU A 125 6.15 7.56 5.83
CA LEU A 125 7.38 7.77 6.61
C LEU A 125 8.46 6.75 6.28
N GLY A 126 8.09 5.48 6.11
CA GLY A 126 9.06 4.45 5.72
C GLY A 126 9.57 4.63 4.29
N ALA A 127 8.75 5.13 3.37
CA ALA A 127 9.19 5.49 2.03
C ALA A 127 10.19 6.67 2.07
N LEU A 128 9.98 7.65 2.94
CA LEU A 128 10.93 8.74 3.17
C LEU A 128 12.26 8.22 3.73
N ILE A 129 12.22 7.30 4.72
CA ILE A 129 13.43 6.68 5.28
C ILE A 129 14.19 5.92 4.19
N TYR A 130 13.50 5.15 3.35
CA TYR A 130 14.11 4.49 2.19
C TYR A 130 14.81 5.47 1.27
N LEU A 131 14.13 6.55 0.87
CA LEU A 131 14.67 7.55 -0.05
C LEU A 131 15.84 8.32 0.56
N ALA A 132 15.80 8.62 1.86
CA ALA A 132 16.91 9.23 2.58
C ALA A 132 18.12 8.30 2.65
N ALA A 133 17.91 7.01 2.97
CA ALA A 133 18.97 6.02 2.97
C ALA A 133 19.60 5.82 1.58
N LYS A 134 18.80 5.95 0.52
CA LYS A 134 19.27 5.86 -0.86
C LYS A 134 20.22 6.98 -1.27
N GLN A 135 20.16 8.13 -0.59
CA GLN A 135 21.05 9.27 -0.86
C GLN A 135 22.43 9.15 -0.20
N VAL A 136 22.56 8.23 0.74
CA VAL A 136 23.83 7.99 1.45
C VAL A 136 24.52 6.80 0.79
N ASP A 137 25.68 7.01 0.15
CA ASP A 137 26.37 5.98 -0.65
C ASP A 137 26.58 4.67 0.11
N VAL A 138 26.98 4.75 1.39
CA VAL A 138 27.21 3.58 2.24
C VAL A 138 25.93 2.79 2.50
N LEU A 139 24.78 3.46 2.59
CA LEU A 139 23.49 2.85 2.88
C LEU A 139 22.69 2.51 1.61
N ALA A 140 23.09 3.02 0.46
CA ALA A 140 22.34 2.88 -0.79
C ALA A 140 22.05 1.42 -1.16
N SER A 141 23.00 0.52 -0.90
CA SER A 141 22.86 -0.92 -1.14
C SER A 141 21.83 -1.59 -0.21
N TYR A 142 21.70 -1.09 1.01
CA TYR A 142 20.78 -1.62 2.03
C TYR A 142 19.50 -0.79 2.16
N ALA A 143 19.35 0.30 1.41
CA ALA A 143 18.24 1.23 1.54
C ALA A 143 16.87 0.55 1.42
N ALA A 144 16.71 -0.38 0.47
CA ALA A 144 15.47 -1.11 0.29
C ALA A 144 15.11 -1.95 1.54
N PHE A 145 16.08 -2.63 2.10
CA PHE A 145 15.90 -3.42 3.32
C PHE A 145 15.54 -2.52 4.51
N ILE A 146 16.26 -1.41 4.68
CA ILE A 146 16.00 -0.41 5.74
C ILE A 146 14.58 0.12 5.62
N GLY A 147 14.15 0.51 4.41
CA GLY A 147 12.80 1.02 4.17
C GLY A 147 11.71 -0.01 4.48
N VAL A 148 11.88 -1.25 4.02
CA VAL A 148 10.93 -2.34 4.29
C VAL A 148 10.83 -2.61 5.79
N VAL A 149 11.96 -2.75 6.49
CA VAL A 149 11.98 -3.00 7.94
C VAL A 149 11.35 -1.83 8.70
N ALA A 150 11.66 -0.58 8.32
CA ALA A 150 11.07 0.61 8.94
C ALA A 150 9.54 0.61 8.83
N ILE A 151 8.98 0.30 7.65
CA ILE A 151 7.53 0.22 7.45
C ILE A 151 6.93 -0.88 8.32
N ILE A 152 7.52 -2.07 8.29
CA ILE A 152 7.03 -3.21 9.07
C ILE A 152 7.03 -2.87 10.57
N VAL A 153 8.13 -2.35 11.10
CA VAL A 153 8.24 -1.96 12.52
C VAL A 153 7.20 -0.91 12.89
N MET A 154 7.08 0.16 12.09
CA MET A 154 6.08 1.22 12.37
C MET A 154 4.65 0.69 12.32
N ARG A 155 4.34 -0.21 11.40
CA ARG A 155 3.02 -0.86 11.32
C ARG A 155 2.75 -1.74 12.55
N PHE A 156 3.71 -2.59 12.95
CA PHE A 156 3.55 -3.42 14.15
C PHE A 156 3.43 -2.58 15.42
N VAL A 157 4.22 -1.52 15.55
CA VAL A 157 4.10 -0.57 16.67
C VAL A 157 2.72 0.08 16.68
N SER A 158 2.23 0.54 15.53
CA SER A 158 0.90 1.15 15.43
C SER A 158 -0.22 0.18 15.83
N VAL A 159 -0.14 -1.08 15.39
CA VAL A 159 -1.13 -2.11 15.73
C VAL A 159 -1.04 -2.49 17.22
N PHE A 160 0.18 -2.69 17.74
CA PHE A 160 0.39 -3.14 19.12
C PHE A 160 -0.02 -2.08 20.15
N PHE A 161 0.35 -0.82 19.89
CA PHE A 161 -0.01 0.30 20.78
C PHE A 161 -1.39 0.89 20.50
N LYS A 162 -2.15 0.31 19.56
CA LYS A 162 -3.46 0.83 19.14
C LYS A 162 -3.44 2.35 18.91
N ILE A 163 -2.37 2.81 18.21
CA ILE A 163 -2.23 4.22 17.86
C ILE A 163 -3.24 4.51 16.75
N GLU A 164 -4.41 4.99 17.13
CA GLU A 164 -5.49 5.31 16.23
C GLU A 164 -5.40 6.78 15.82
N THR A 165 -5.54 7.05 14.53
CA THR A 165 -5.82 8.41 14.06
C THR A 165 -7.22 8.79 14.52
N ARG A 166 -7.37 9.94 15.19
CA ARG A 166 -8.69 10.45 15.55
C ARG A 166 -9.54 10.57 14.28
N PRO A 167 -10.79 10.11 14.31
CA PRO A 167 -11.70 10.33 13.18
C PRO A 167 -11.77 11.83 12.90
N ALA A 168 -11.81 12.18 11.62
CA ALA A 168 -12.07 13.55 11.22
C ALA A 168 -13.38 14.00 11.90
N ARG A 169 -13.38 15.22 12.47
CA ARG A 169 -14.57 15.78 13.09
C ARG A 169 -15.70 15.78 12.05
N ASP A 170 -16.74 15.06 12.36
CA ASP A 170 -17.93 15.06 11.51
C ASP A 170 -18.60 16.43 11.60
N TYR A 171 -18.59 17.14 10.50
CA TYR A 171 -19.25 18.44 10.36
C TYR A 171 -20.60 18.31 9.60
N SER A 172 -21.07 17.09 9.30
CA SER A 172 -22.31 16.84 8.58
C SER A 172 -23.50 17.51 9.27
N ASP A 173 -23.60 17.40 10.59
CA ASP A 173 -24.67 18.04 11.36
C ASP A 173 -24.67 19.57 11.23
N LYS A 174 -23.49 20.19 11.11
CA LYS A 174 -23.41 21.66 10.92
C LYS A 174 -23.78 22.08 9.51
N VAL A 175 -23.43 21.27 8.52
CA VAL A 175 -23.78 21.55 7.11
C VAL A 175 -25.26 21.37 6.88
N GLU A 176 -25.87 20.33 7.47
CA GLU A 176 -27.32 20.10 7.38
C GLU A 176 -28.13 21.23 8.05
N HIS A 177 -27.66 21.74 9.20
CA HIS A 177 -28.27 22.88 9.88
C HIS A 177 -28.13 24.19 9.12
N LEU A 178 -27.08 24.35 8.30
CA LEU A 178 -26.91 25.53 7.44
C LEU A 178 -27.68 25.41 6.13
N ALA A 179 -27.93 24.23 5.61
CA ALA A 179 -28.69 23.97 4.40
C ALA A 179 -30.22 24.03 4.65
N SER A 180 -30.66 23.91 5.89
CA SER A 180 -32.06 23.98 6.30
C SER A 180 -32.54 25.41 6.64
N ARG A 181 -31.68 26.41 6.50
CA ARG A 181 -31.99 27.84 6.66
C ARG A 181 -32.09 28.55 5.31
#